data_be50860aa3b8cd24ad0d8ab076738284
#
_entry.id   be50860aa3b8cd24ad0d8ab076738284
#
_cell.length_a   1.000
_cell.length_b   1.000
_cell.length_c   1.000
_cell.angle_alpha   90.00
_cell.angle_beta   90.00
_cell.angle_gamma   90.00
#
_symmetry.space_group_name_H-M   'P 1'
#
loop_
_entity.id
_entity.type
_entity.pdbx_description
1 polymer ?
#
loop_
_entity_poly.entity_id
_entity_poly.type
_entity_poly.pdbx_seq_one_letter_code
_entity_poly.pdbx_strand_id
1 'polypeptide(L)'
;LPGFKGLVEHIYELNGTTLTDIEREAFERGQFDATLDLLERRIPGQRLAVRRGLAKALKPKLRRKGAIDTQSALLCLARDREGSLRLVTTNFDRIFHVAAKRTGQTFHAHAAPMLPIPKNSRWNGLVYLHGLLPEKLDDTALNRLVVTSGDFGLAYLTERWAARFVSELFRNYVVCFVGYSINDPVLRYMMDALAADRMLGEVTPQAWALGDCEPGQEQRKTIEWEAKGVKPILYNVPAGSYDHSAMHQTLHAWAETYRDGVQGKEAIVVKHALTRPQGSTQQDDFVGRMLWALSDKSGLPAKRFADFNPAPSLEWLLEAFAQEQFGHGDLSRFGVHPRDEVDTKLRFSMIRRPSPYEKAPPMLLVSGGITLSQWDDVIFQIARWLLRHLDDPRLIIWIAERGGQLNDRWTWLIERELDRISSMEREGKSSEL
;
A
#
# COMPACT_ATOMS: atom_id res chain seq x y z
N LEU A 1 -11.32 5.73 17.39
CA LEU A 1 -10.73 6.76 18.24
C LEU A 1 -11.06 8.13 17.66
N PRO A 2 -11.17 9.18 18.50
CA PRO A 2 -11.34 10.54 17.99
C PRO A 2 -10.07 11.01 17.26
N GLY A 3 -10.23 11.90 16.28
CA GLY A 3 -9.11 12.68 15.76
C GLY A 3 -8.57 13.65 16.82
N PHE A 4 -7.43 14.31 16.55
CA PHE A 4 -6.74 15.11 17.58
C PHE A 4 -7.64 16.26 18.11
N LYS A 5 -8.42 16.90 17.24
CA LYS A 5 -9.43 17.89 17.62
C LYS A 5 -10.42 17.34 18.66
N GLY A 6 -11.09 16.24 18.33
CA GLY A 6 -12.07 15.61 19.23
C GLY A 6 -11.44 15.03 20.50
N LEU A 7 -10.16 14.67 20.44
CA LEU A 7 -9.40 14.26 21.64
C LEU A 7 -9.23 15.42 22.62
N VAL A 8 -8.85 16.61 22.12
CA VAL A 8 -8.73 17.81 22.95
C VAL A 8 -10.07 18.17 23.59
N GLU A 9 -11.14 18.23 22.81
CA GLU A 9 -12.50 18.51 23.29
C GLU A 9 -12.87 17.56 24.45
N HIS A 10 -12.62 16.26 24.24
CA HIS A 10 -12.94 15.26 25.27
C HIS A 10 -12.06 15.35 26.53
N ILE A 11 -10.80 15.78 26.38
CA ILE A 11 -9.93 16.04 27.56
C ILE A 11 -10.47 17.20 28.39
N TYR A 12 -10.97 18.28 27.74
CA TYR A 12 -11.61 19.40 28.46
C TYR A 12 -12.86 18.95 29.21
N GLU A 13 -13.73 18.17 28.56
CA GLU A 13 -14.94 17.59 29.19
C GLU A 13 -14.58 16.72 30.41
N LEU A 14 -13.58 15.83 30.24
CA LEU A 14 -13.15 14.94 31.36
C LEU A 14 -12.55 15.69 32.55
N ASN A 15 -12.03 16.90 32.34
CA ASN A 15 -11.50 17.76 33.38
C ASN A 15 -12.54 18.79 33.89
N GLY A 16 -13.78 18.72 33.39
CA GLY A 16 -14.87 19.59 33.81
C GLY A 16 -14.60 21.09 33.57
N THR A 17 -13.89 21.42 32.50
CA THR A 17 -13.49 22.80 32.19
C THR A 17 -13.80 23.16 30.73
N THR A 18 -13.85 24.45 30.45
CA THR A 18 -14.07 25.00 29.12
C THR A 18 -12.83 25.72 28.61
N LEU A 19 -12.73 25.93 27.30
CA LEU A 19 -11.68 26.72 26.67
C LEU A 19 -11.77 28.17 27.13
N THR A 20 -10.64 28.74 27.58
CA THR A 20 -10.47 30.19 27.70
C THR A 20 -10.31 30.81 26.32
N ASP A 21 -10.35 32.14 26.20
CA ASP A 21 -10.24 32.83 24.91
C ASP A 21 -8.92 32.52 24.19
N ILE A 22 -7.81 32.50 24.95
CA ILE A 22 -6.47 32.17 24.37
C ILE A 22 -6.42 30.71 23.95
N GLU A 23 -6.96 29.79 24.73
CA GLU A 23 -7.03 28.37 24.39
C GLU A 23 -7.93 28.14 23.16
N ARG A 24 -9.05 28.87 23.07
CA ARG A 24 -9.97 28.83 21.91
C ARG A 24 -9.28 29.33 20.65
N GLU A 25 -8.55 30.41 20.71
CA GLU A 25 -7.79 30.93 19.58
C GLU A 25 -6.74 29.91 19.07
N ALA A 26 -5.98 29.27 19.99
CA ALA A 26 -5.05 28.23 19.64
C ALA A 26 -5.76 27.00 19.04
N PHE A 27 -6.88 26.60 19.61
CA PHE A 27 -7.69 25.48 19.15
C PHE A 27 -8.27 25.70 17.73
N GLU A 28 -8.80 26.88 17.45
CA GLU A 28 -9.35 27.26 16.15
C GLU A 28 -8.28 27.32 15.05
N ARG A 29 -7.05 27.67 15.43
CA ARG A 29 -5.87 27.61 14.55
C ARG A 29 -5.32 26.19 14.34
N GLY A 30 -5.93 25.17 14.97
CA GLY A 30 -5.45 23.78 14.89
C GLY A 30 -4.18 23.50 15.70
N GLN A 31 -3.80 24.41 16.61
CA GLN A 31 -2.64 24.27 17.50
C GLN A 31 -3.01 23.48 18.76
N PHE A 32 -3.39 22.22 18.56
CA PHE A 32 -3.93 21.37 19.62
C PHE A 32 -2.92 21.06 20.72
N ASP A 33 -1.65 20.92 20.36
CA ASP A 33 -0.52 20.75 21.27
C ASP A 33 -0.34 21.99 22.19
N ALA A 34 -0.43 23.19 21.62
CA ALA A 34 -0.39 24.43 22.38
C ALA A 34 -1.64 24.61 23.27
N THR A 35 -2.82 24.24 22.78
CA THR A 35 -4.05 24.27 23.55
C THR A 35 -3.95 23.39 24.82
N LEU A 36 -3.40 22.18 24.69
CA LEU A 36 -3.17 21.29 25.82
C LEU A 36 -2.07 21.80 26.76
N ASP A 37 -1.04 22.47 26.26
CA ASP A 37 0.00 23.10 27.09
C ASP A 37 -0.57 24.21 27.97
N LEU A 38 -1.42 25.06 27.40
CA LEU A 38 -2.13 26.09 28.16
C LEU A 38 -3.05 25.49 29.24
N LEU A 39 -3.79 24.44 28.91
CA LEU A 39 -4.64 23.72 29.84
C LEU A 39 -3.83 23.13 30.99
N GLU A 40 -2.69 22.48 30.75
CA GLU A 40 -1.82 21.90 31.78
C GLU A 40 -1.36 22.93 32.79
N ARG A 41 -1.10 24.16 32.36
CA ARG A 41 -0.66 25.24 33.25
C ARG A 41 -1.75 25.79 34.13
N ARG A 42 -3.01 25.62 33.77
CA ARG A 42 -4.16 26.26 34.36
C ARG A 42 -4.95 25.38 35.33
N ILE A 43 -5.06 24.07 35.05
CA ILE A 43 -5.95 23.19 35.81
C ILE A 43 -5.27 22.58 37.04
N PRO A 44 -6.05 22.25 38.10
CA PRO A 44 -5.56 21.46 39.22
C PRO A 44 -5.07 20.07 38.73
N GLY A 45 -3.93 19.65 39.26
CA GLY A 45 -3.29 18.39 38.84
C GLY A 45 -2.46 18.53 37.59
N GLN A 46 -2.49 19.68 36.93
CA GLN A 46 -1.59 20.10 35.85
C GLN A 46 -1.37 18.98 34.79
N ARG A 47 -0.12 18.70 34.48
CA ARG A 47 0.32 17.71 33.49
C ARG A 47 -0.39 16.35 33.66
N LEU A 48 -0.49 15.82 34.88
CA LEU A 48 -1.11 14.52 35.13
C LEU A 48 -2.61 14.48 34.86
N ALA A 49 -3.32 15.57 35.11
CA ALA A 49 -4.75 15.65 34.85
C ALA A 49 -5.05 15.51 33.35
N VAL A 50 -4.30 16.24 32.50
CA VAL A 50 -4.42 16.16 31.03
C VAL A 50 -4.08 14.75 30.54
N ARG A 51 -3.00 14.16 31.01
CA ARG A 51 -2.55 12.83 30.56
C ARG A 51 -3.47 11.69 31.03
N ARG A 52 -4.04 11.79 32.20
CA ARG A 52 -5.09 10.86 32.67
C ARG A 52 -6.39 11.03 31.87
N GLY A 53 -6.73 12.26 31.48
CA GLY A 53 -7.80 12.55 30.50
C GLY A 53 -7.54 11.91 29.15
N LEU A 54 -6.34 12.10 28.62
CA LEU A 54 -5.88 11.46 27.36
C LEU A 54 -6.02 9.93 27.44
N ALA A 55 -5.52 9.30 28.49
CA ALA A 55 -5.58 7.85 28.65
C ALA A 55 -7.03 7.31 28.71
N LYS A 56 -7.96 8.07 29.31
CA LYS A 56 -9.39 7.74 29.33
C LYS A 56 -10.02 7.90 27.95
N ALA A 57 -9.74 9.00 27.26
CA ALA A 57 -10.28 9.32 25.94
C ALA A 57 -9.84 8.34 24.86
N LEU A 58 -8.60 7.85 24.96
CA LEU A 58 -8.02 6.90 24.00
C LEU A 58 -8.32 5.42 24.32
N LYS A 59 -9.20 5.14 25.27
CA LYS A 59 -9.63 3.75 25.53
C LYS A 59 -10.39 3.21 24.32
N PRO A 60 -9.85 2.20 23.59
CA PRO A 60 -10.42 1.80 22.31
C PRO A 60 -11.72 1.01 22.47
N LYS A 61 -12.72 1.31 21.62
CA LYS A 61 -13.97 0.56 21.51
C LYS A 61 -13.82 -0.54 20.45
N LEU A 62 -13.25 -1.68 20.79
CA LEU A 62 -12.86 -2.76 19.87
C LEU A 62 -13.98 -3.79 19.59
N ARG A 63 -15.23 -3.53 19.99
CA ARG A 63 -16.37 -4.45 19.74
C ARG A 63 -16.92 -4.36 18.32
N ARG A 64 -16.65 -3.28 17.59
CA ARG A 64 -17.13 -3.09 16.22
C ARG A 64 -16.35 -4.01 15.27
N LYS A 65 -17.06 -4.67 14.34
CA LYS A 65 -16.45 -5.45 13.26
C LYS A 65 -15.53 -4.52 12.45
N GLY A 66 -14.34 -4.98 12.12
CA GLY A 66 -13.36 -4.17 11.38
C GLY A 66 -12.55 -3.18 12.21
N ALA A 67 -12.75 -3.12 13.53
CA ALA A 67 -12.11 -2.11 14.38
C ALA A 67 -10.57 -2.16 14.43
N ILE A 68 -9.96 -3.25 13.96
CA ILE A 68 -8.51 -3.46 13.95
C ILE A 68 -7.95 -3.79 12.54
N ASP A 69 -8.79 -3.78 11.51
CA ASP A 69 -8.40 -4.28 10.17
C ASP A 69 -7.26 -3.45 9.59
N THR A 70 -7.34 -2.12 9.72
CA THR A 70 -6.28 -1.22 9.26
C THR A 70 -4.95 -1.47 9.98
N GLN A 71 -4.97 -1.65 11.31
CA GLN A 71 -3.75 -1.94 12.06
C GLN A 71 -3.18 -3.32 11.70
N SER A 72 -4.04 -4.29 11.44
CA SER A 72 -3.62 -5.63 10.96
C SER A 72 -2.97 -5.53 9.58
N ALA A 73 -3.56 -4.76 8.66
CA ALA A 73 -3.00 -4.50 7.35
C ALA A 73 -1.63 -3.80 7.44
N LEU A 74 -1.52 -2.76 8.27
CA LEU A 74 -0.25 -2.04 8.47
C LEU A 74 0.83 -2.94 9.09
N LEU A 75 0.50 -3.79 10.06
CA LEU A 75 1.44 -4.78 10.61
C LEU A 75 1.93 -5.77 9.55
N CYS A 76 1.05 -6.14 8.62
CA CYS A 76 1.41 -6.99 7.50
C CYS A 76 2.34 -6.27 6.52
N LEU A 77 1.97 -5.06 6.07
CA LEU A 77 2.70 -4.28 5.07
C LEU A 77 4.09 -3.83 5.57
N ALA A 78 4.21 -3.54 6.86
CA ALA A 78 5.46 -3.08 7.47
C ALA A 78 6.46 -4.21 7.77
N ARG A 79 6.12 -5.47 7.50
CA ARG A 79 7.05 -6.60 7.61
C ARG A 79 7.77 -6.84 6.30
N ASP A 80 9.08 -7.01 6.36
CA ASP A 80 9.86 -7.50 5.24
C ASP A 80 9.69 -9.04 5.06
N ARG A 81 10.37 -9.59 4.04
CA ARG A 81 10.32 -11.03 3.73
C ARG A 81 10.94 -11.91 4.80
N GLU A 82 11.83 -11.36 5.61
CA GLU A 82 12.52 -12.01 6.72
C GLU A 82 11.71 -11.93 8.02
N GLY A 83 10.55 -11.27 7.98
CA GLY A 83 9.64 -11.11 9.10
C GLY A 83 9.95 -9.93 10.02
N SER A 84 10.97 -9.12 9.71
CA SER A 84 11.31 -7.94 10.50
C SER A 84 10.26 -6.84 10.31
N LEU A 85 9.72 -6.34 11.42
CA LEU A 85 8.74 -5.25 11.41
C LEU A 85 9.42 -3.88 11.48
N ARG A 86 9.03 -2.97 10.60
CA ARG A 86 9.49 -1.57 10.62
C ARG A 86 8.31 -0.62 10.50
N LEU A 87 7.69 -0.36 11.64
CA LEU A 87 6.51 0.48 11.74
C LEU A 87 6.74 1.56 12.79
N VAL A 88 6.35 2.79 12.49
CA VAL A 88 6.37 3.92 13.42
C VAL A 88 4.95 4.44 13.58
N THR A 89 4.55 4.70 14.79
CA THR A 89 3.27 5.36 15.09
C THR A 89 3.48 6.55 16.02
N THR A 90 2.71 7.60 15.79
CA THR A 90 2.61 8.75 16.69
C THR A 90 1.42 8.63 17.65
N ASN A 91 0.57 7.62 17.45
CA ASN A 91 -0.54 7.32 18.35
C ASN A 91 -0.03 6.72 19.65
N PHE A 92 -0.73 7.02 20.73
CA PHE A 92 -0.40 6.54 22.08
C PHE A 92 -1.09 5.22 22.44
N ASP A 93 -2.13 4.84 21.69
CA ASP A 93 -2.99 3.70 22.02
C ASP A 93 -2.32 2.34 21.77
N ARG A 94 -2.94 1.29 22.29
CA ARG A 94 -2.45 -0.09 22.18
C ARG A 94 -3.20 -0.92 21.13
N ILE A 95 -3.83 -0.30 20.13
CA ILE A 95 -4.63 -1.03 19.14
C ILE A 95 -3.74 -2.00 18.35
N PHE A 96 -2.51 -1.61 18.01
CA PHE A 96 -1.55 -2.50 17.35
C PHE A 96 -1.24 -3.76 18.18
N HIS A 97 -1.16 -3.67 19.50
CA HIS A 97 -0.98 -4.85 20.35
C HIS A 97 -2.20 -5.77 20.29
N VAL A 98 -3.40 -5.20 20.26
CA VAL A 98 -4.65 -5.97 20.14
C VAL A 98 -4.73 -6.62 18.75
N ALA A 99 -4.39 -5.88 17.69
CA ALA A 99 -4.35 -6.41 16.33
C ALA A 99 -3.37 -7.58 16.22
N ALA A 100 -2.15 -7.42 16.70
CA ALA A 100 -1.14 -8.48 16.71
C ALA A 100 -1.61 -9.73 17.45
N LYS A 101 -2.17 -9.55 18.67
CA LYS A 101 -2.70 -10.67 19.46
C LYS A 101 -3.81 -11.43 18.72
N ARG A 102 -4.73 -10.72 18.04
CA ARG A 102 -5.83 -11.34 17.29
C ARG A 102 -5.38 -12.05 16.01
N THR A 103 -4.30 -11.56 15.40
CA THR A 103 -3.74 -12.16 14.17
C THR A 103 -2.61 -13.16 14.46
N GLY A 104 -2.34 -13.49 15.73
CA GLY A 104 -1.26 -14.41 16.10
C GLY A 104 0.15 -13.87 15.83
N GLN A 105 0.29 -12.56 15.65
CA GLN A 105 1.56 -11.90 15.37
C GLN A 105 2.22 -11.41 16.67
N THR A 106 3.54 -11.33 16.66
CA THR A 106 4.33 -10.75 17.75
C THR A 106 5.24 -9.66 17.21
N PHE A 107 5.56 -8.66 18.03
CA PHE A 107 6.55 -7.65 17.72
C PHE A 107 7.17 -7.07 18.99
N HIS A 108 8.35 -6.49 18.85
CA HIS A 108 8.95 -5.65 19.88
C HIS A 108 8.38 -4.25 19.81
N ALA A 109 7.97 -3.69 20.95
CA ALA A 109 7.52 -2.31 21.05
C ALA A 109 8.64 -1.45 21.65
N HIS A 110 8.97 -0.37 20.95
CA HIS A 110 9.86 0.68 21.43
C HIS A 110 9.04 1.93 21.66
N ALA A 111 9.24 2.60 22.79
CA ALA A 111 8.50 3.81 23.11
C ALA A 111 9.45 4.93 23.56
N ALA A 112 9.13 6.15 23.17
CA ALA A 112 9.85 7.34 23.58
C ALA A 112 10.06 7.41 25.11
N PRO A 113 11.20 7.96 25.56
CA PRO A 113 12.31 8.55 24.80
C PRO A 113 13.37 7.54 24.34
N MET A 114 13.26 6.27 24.71
CA MET A 114 14.21 5.21 24.33
C MET A 114 13.84 4.60 22.97
N LEU A 115 14.34 5.21 21.91
CA LEU A 115 14.08 4.78 20.55
C LEU A 115 15.24 3.94 19.99
N PRO A 116 14.97 2.97 19.09
CA PRO A 116 16.03 2.22 18.41
C PRO A 116 16.74 3.11 17.40
N ILE A 117 17.90 2.66 16.93
CA ILE A 117 18.55 3.28 15.77
C ILE A 117 17.85 2.74 14.51
N PRO A 118 17.24 3.61 13.65
CA PRO A 118 16.47 3.16 12.49
C PRO A 118 17.38 2.74 11.33
N LYS A 119 18.13 1.66 11.52
CA LYS A 119 18.96 0.99 10.50
C LYS A 119 18.53 -0.46 10.34
N ASN A 120 18.62 -1.00 9.14
CA ASN A 120 18.18 -2.36 8.82
C ASN A 120 18.70 -3.43 9.77
N SER A 121 19.96 -3.31 10.21
CA SER A 121 20.59 -4.27 11.11
C SER A 121 20.27 -4.05 12.60
N ARG A 122 19.60 -2.96 12.98
CA ARG A 122 19.45 -2.57 14.38
C ARG A 122 18.01 -2.27 14.81
N TRP A 123 17.08 -2.29 13.88
CA TRP A 123 15.67 -2.00 14.15
C TRP A 123 14.76 -3.10 13.61
N ASN A 124 14.05 -3.73 14.53
CA ASN A 124 12.95 -4.62 14.24
C ASN A 124 11.88 -4.38 15.32
N GLY A 125 10.73 -3.86 14.95
CA GLY A 125 9.64 -3.60 15.87
C GLY A 125 8.78 -2.40 15.52
N LEU A 126 7.78 -2.17 16.36
CA LEU A 126 6.90 -1.02 16.33
C LEU A 126 7.45 0.08 17.26
N VAL A 127 7.63 1.26 16.71
CA VAL A 127 8.08 2.45 17.45
C VAL A 127 6.90 3.35 17.76
N TYR A 128 6.66 3.63 19.03
CA TYR A 128 5.74 4.65 19.52
C TYR A 128 6.53 5.95 19.72
N LEU A 129 6.57 6.77 18.67
CA LEU A 129 7.46 7.94 18.61
C LEU A 129 7.15 8.98 19.70
N HIS A 130 5.91 9.11 20.11
CA HIS A 130 5.50 10.06 21.15
C HIS A 130 5.14 9.38 22.48
N GLY A 131 5.47 8.11 22.64
CA GLY A 131 5.19 7.32 23.82
C GLY A 131 4.00 6.38 23.67
N LEU A 132 3.90 5.45 24.59
CA LEU A 132 2.88 4.39 24.62
C LEU A 132 2.11 4.47 25.92
N LEU A 133 0.78 4.46 25.86
CA LEU A 133 -0.08 4.37 27.03
C LEU A 133 0.18 3.05 27.79
N PRO A 134 0.39 3.13 29.11
CA PRO A 134 0.58 1.93 29.93
C PRO A 134 -0.70 1.09 29.99
N GLU A 135 -0.57 -0.21 30.22
CA GLU A 135 -1.73 -1.11 30.39
C GLU A 135 -2.52 -0.80 31.66
N LYS A 136 -1.80 -0.50 32.69
CA LYS A 136 -2.36 0.01 33.97
C LYS A 136 -1.90 1.45 34.13
N LEU A 137 -2.77 2.27 34.71
CA LEU A 137 -2.44 3.67 34.96
C LEU A 137 -1.15 3.75 35.81
N ASP A 138 -0.14 4.38 35.20
CA ASP A 138 1.17 4.64 35.78
C ASP A 138 1.54 6.09 35.44
N ASP A 139 1.56 6.92 36.47
CA ASP A 139 1.82 8.36 36.34
C ASP A 139 3.22 8.65 35.80
N THR A 140 4.21 7.81 36.10
CA THR A 140 5.56 7.95 35.56
C THR A 140 5.57 7.71 34.06
N ALA A 141 4.88 6.68 33.58
CA ALA A 141 4.74 6.40 32.15
C ALA A 141 3.92 7.49 31.44
N LEU A 142 2.85 7.96 32.06
CA LEU A 142 2.03 9.06 31.53
C LEU A 142 2.81 10.36 31.34
N ASN A 143 3.70 10.67 32.29
CA ASN A 143 4.55 11.87 32.22
C ASN A 143 5.58 11.86 31.09
N ARG A 144 5.89 10.70 30.53
CA ARG A 144 6.83 10.54 29.40
C ARG A 144 6.19 10.71 28.02
N LEU A 145 4.86 10.86 27.96
CA LEU A 145 4.15 11.05 26.70
C LEU A 145 4.43 12.45 26.13
N VAL A 146 4.63 12.54 24.83
CA VAL A 146 4.82 13.80 24.08
C VAL A 146 3.47 14.27 23.59
N VAL A 147 2.85 15.19 24.32
CA VAL A 147 1.44 15.59 24.12
C VAL A 147 1.30 17.09 23.87
N THR A 148 2.08 17.91 24.57
CA THR A 148 1.98 19.37 24.55
C THR A 148 3.11 20.01 23.75
N SER A 149 2.93 21.28 23.39
CA SER A 149 3.98 22.03 22.67
C SER A 149 5.31 22.06 23.44
N GLY A 150 5.28 22.10 24.75
CA GLY A 150 6.49 21.97 25.59
C GLY A 150 7.18 20.62 25.42
N ASP A 151 6.39 19.52 25.36
CA ASP A 151 6.95 18.17 25.13
C ASP A 151 7.56 18.05 23.73
N PHE A 152 6.87 18.58 22.71
CA PHE A 152 7.42 18.63 21.34
C PHE A 152 8.71 19.45 21.28
N GLY A 153 8.75 20.61 21.92
CA GLY A 153 9.95 21.43 22.06
C GLY A 153 11.11 20.64 22.68
N LEU A 154 10.85 19.90 23.74
CA LEU A 154 11.86 19.06 24.39
C LEU A 154 12.34 17.93 23.44
N ALA A 155 11.41 17.18 22.84
CA ALA A 155 11.71 16.02 22.01
C ALA A 155 12.43 16.37 20.68
N TYR A 156 12.04 17.47 20.04
CA TYR A 156 12.50 17.83 18.71
C TYR A 156 13.57 18.93 18.69
N LEU A 157 13.54 19.87 19.63
CA LEU A 157 14.42 21.04 19.61
C LEU A 157 15.53 20.96 20.65
N THR A 158 15.21 20.64 21.90
CA THR A 158 16.17 20.69 23.02
C THR A 158 17.00 19.41 23.12
N GLU A 159 16.37 18.27 23.43
CA GLU A 159 17.05 16.97 23.53
C GLU A 159 17.23 16.31 22.16
N ARG A 160 16.38 16.63 21.21
CA ARG A 160 16.44 16.25 19.79
C ARG A 160 16.40 14.74 19.52
N TRP A 161 15.99 13.91 20.46
CA TRP A 161 15.95 12.46 20.24
C TRP A 161 14.91 12.08 19.18
N ALA A 162 13.74 12.74 19.14
CA ALA A 162 12.73 12.51 18.11
C ALA A 162 13.22 13.01 16.74
N ALA A 163 13.81 14.21 16.67
CA ALA A 163 14.37 14.74 15.43
C ALA A 163 15.48 13.84 14.87
N ARG A 164 16.40 13.35 15.72
CA ARG A 164 17.46 12.41 15.30
C ARG A 164 16.89 11.10 14.77
N PHE A 165 15.88 10.54 15.45
CA PHE A 165 15.23 9.31 14.99
C PHE A 165 14.57 9.52 13.62
N VAL A 166 13.83 10.61 13.44
CA VAL A 166 13.15 10.94 12.19
C VAL A 166 14.16 11.16 11.06
N SER A 167 15.23 11.94 11.28
CA SER A 167 16.28 12.16 10.30
C SER A 167 16.93 10.85 9.83
N GLU A 168 17.32 9.98 10.77
CA GLU A 168 17.88 8.67 10.44
C GLU A 168 16.86 7.75 9.74
N LEU A 169 15.57 7.82 10.10
CA LEU A 169 14.51 7.07 9.43
C LEU A 169 14.42 7.45 7.95
N PHE A 170 14.38 8.73 7.64
CA PHE A 170 14.26 9.22 6.26
C PHE A 170 15.53 9.05 5.42
N ARG A 171 16.71 8.96 6.05
CA ARG A 171 17.95 8.62 5.34
C ARG A 171 18.02 7.17 4.92
N ASN A 172 17.41 6.26 5.70
CA ASN A 172 17.59 4.83 5.50
C ASN A 172 16.39 4.14 4.85
N TYR A 173 15.21 4.79 4.79
CA TYR A 173 13.97 4.16 4.33
C TYR A 173 13.15 5.06 3.41
N VAL A 174 12.40 4.45 2.51
CA VAL A 174 11.26 5.08 1.87
C VAL A 174 10.13 5.13 2.88
N VAL A 175 9.73 6.32 3.30
CA VAL A 175 8.69 6.52 4.31
C VAL A 175 7.34 6.73 3.63
N CYS A 176 6.33 6.00 4.08
CA CYS A 176 4.94 6.20 3.67
C CYS A 176 4.09 6.62 4.88
N PHE A 177 3.54 7.82 4.83
CA PHE A 177 2.63 8.35 5.84
C PHE A 177 1.21 7.83 5.61
N VAL A 178 0.58 7.35 6.69
CA VAL A 178 -0.80 6.84 6.66
C VAL A 178 -1.60 7.48 7.80
N GLY A 179 -2.73 8.10 7.46
CA GLY A 179 -3.60 8.74 8.44
C GLY A 179 -3.11 10.08 8.98
N TYR A 180 -2.25 10.75 8.23
CA TYR A 180 -1.79 12.10 8.53
C TYR A 180 -2.55 13.13 7.70
N SER A 181 -3.00 14.20 8.34
CA SER A 181 -3.40 15.42 7.63
C SER A 181 -2.17 16.26 7.29
N ILE A 182 -2.23 16.96 6.17
CA ILE A 182 -1.15 17.89 5.75
C ILE A 182 -0.91 19.00 6.79
N ASN A 183 -1.92 19.34 7.57
CA ASN A 183 -1.88 20.34 8.62
C ASN A 183 -1.57 19.75 10.02
N ASP A 184 -1.25 18.47 10.12
CA ASP A 184 -0.92 17.83 11.38
C ASP A 184 0.34 18.48 11.99
N PRO A 185 0.27 18.98 13.23
CA PRO A 185 1.43 19.56 13.91
C PRO A 185 2.63 18.60 13.98
N VAL A 186 2.35 17.31 14.17
CA VAL A 186 3.39 16.27 14.22
C VAL A 186 4.12 16.17 12.90
N LEU A 187 3.38 16.15 11.78
CA LEU A 187 3.98 16.14 10.44
C LEU A 187 4.85 17.38 10.21
N ARG A 188 4.43 18.54 10.69
CA ARG A 188 5.23 19.77 10.61
C ARG A 188 6.57 19.61 11.31
N TYR A 189 6.61 19.17 12.56
CA TYR A 189 7.88 18.96 13.29
C TYR A 189 8.81 17.97 12.59
N MET A 190 8.25 16.90 12.00
CA MET A 190 9.03 15.94 11.21
C MET A 190 9.60 16.57 9.94
N MET A 191 8.78 17.34 9.21
CA MET A 191 9.20 17.97 7.96
C MET A 191 10.24 19.09 8.20
N ASP A 192 10.11 19.86 9.26
CA ASP A 192 11.09 20.89 9.64
C ASP A 192 12.47 20.26 9.95
N ALA A 193 12.47 19.10 10.64
CA ALA A 193 13.70 18.36 10.89
C ALA A 193 14.36 17.87 9.59
N LEU A 194 13.57 17.40 8.62
CA LEU A 194 14.07 16.98 7.31
C LEU A 194 14.53 18.13 6.43
N ALA A 195 13.83 19.26 6.47
CA ALA A 195 14.23 20.44 5.71
C ALA A 195 15.63 20.91 6.13
N ALA A 196 15.92 20.89 7.43
CA ALA A 196 17.25 21.21 7.97
C ALA A 196 18.32 20.25 7.44
N ASP A 197 18.05 18.95 7.38
CA ASP A 197 19.00 17.96 6.85
C ASP A 197 19.26 18.15 5.35
N ARG A 198 18.22 18.44 4.56
CA ARG A 198 18.36 18.75 3.12
C ARG A 198 19.21 19.99 2.86
N MET A 199 19.10 21.02 3.70
CA MET A 199 19.96 22.20 3.60
C MET A 199 21.43 21.88 3.84
N LEU A 200 21.72 20.80 4.56
CA LEU A 200 23.09 20.29 4.74
C LEU A 200 23.56 19.38 3.58
N GLY A 201 22.79 19.26 2.52
CA GLY A 201 23.14 18.46 1.33
C GLY A 201 22.84 16.97 1.46
N GLU A 202 22.09 16.55 2.47
CA GLU A 202 21.71 15.15 2.65
C GLU A 202 20.68 14.72 1.62
N VAL A 203 20.94 13.63 0.89
CA VAL A 203 20.02 13.03 -0.05
C VAL A 203 19.16 12.00 0.69
N THR A 204 17.86 12.24 0.71
CA THR A 204 16.89 11.33 1.33
C THR A 204 16.01 10.64 0.27
N PRO A 205 15.66 9.36 0.46
CA PRO A 205 14.64 8.70 -0.37
C PRO A 205 13.34 9.50 -0.44
N GLN A 206 12.60 9.36 -1.54
CA GLN A 206 11.30 10.02 -1.70
C GLN A 206 10.31 9.51 -0.65
N ALA A 207 9.71 10.40 0.12
CA ALA A 207 8.63 10.09 1.04
C ALA A 207 7.26 10.15 0.33
N TRP A 208 6.32 9.32 0.79
CA TRP A 208 4.97 9.20 0.26
C TRP A 208 3.93 9.40 1.35
N ALA A 209 2.72 9.81 0.98
CA ALA A 209 1.60 9.91 1.91
C ALA A 209 0.29 9.45 1.26
N LEU A 210 -0.54 8.71 1.99
CA LEU A 210 -1.95 8.54 1.64
C LEU A 210 -2.69 9.80 2.07
N GLY A 211 -3.08 10.63 1.11
CA GLY A 211 -3.72 11.93 1.32
C GLY A 211 -5.21 11.92 0.93
N ASP A 212 -6.04 12.46 1.79
CA ASP A 212 -7.44 12.73 1.46
C ASP A 212 -7.57 13.92 0.52
N CYS A 213 -8.51 13.84 -0.40
CA CYS A 213 -8.76 14.88 -1.38
C CYS A 213 -10.26 14.98 -1.70
N GLU A 214 -10.78 16.20 -1.75
CA GLU A 214 -12.09 16.44 -2.34
C GLU A 214 -12.02 16.27 -3.86
N PRO A 215 -13.04 15.68 -4.50
CA PRO A 215 -13.08 15.57 -5.94
C PRO A 215 -12.88 16.94 -6.64
N GLY A 216 -11.93 16.98 -7.58
CA GLY A 216 -11.57 18.21 -8.31
C GLY A 216 -10.51 19.08 -7.63
N GLN A 217 -9.99 18.69 -6.46
CA GLN A 217 -8.91 19.41 -5.77
C GLN A 217 -7.56 18.68 -5.85
N GLU A 218 -7.45 17.67 -6.69
CA GLU A 218 -6.30 16.75 -6.73
C GLU A 218 -4.98 17.49 -7.01
N GLN A 219 -4.99 18.41 -7.99
CA GLN A 219 -3.81 19.18 -8.34
C GLN A 219 -3.34 20.08 -7.20
N ARG A 220 -4.28 20.78 -6.55
CA ARG A 220 -3.98 21.63 -5.41
C ARG A 220 -3.39 20.82 -4.25
N LYS A 221 -4.01 19.69 -3.92
CA LYS A 221 -3.54 18.80 -2.86
C LYS A 221 -2.16 18.22 -3.16
N THR A 222 -1.90 17.85 -4.41
CA THR A 222 -0.59 17.38 -4.84
C THR A 222 0.48 18.45 -4.58
N ILE A 223 0.25 19.69 -5.01
CA ILE A 223 1.17 20.83 -4.80
C ILE A 223 1.41 21.07 -3.30
N GLU A 224 0.35 21.01 -2.47
CA GLU A 224 0.46 21.20 -1.01
C GLU A 224 1.37 20.15 -0.36
N TRP A 225 1.28 18.87 -0.77
CA TRP A 225 2.14 17.79 -0.26
C TRP A 225 3.57 17.88 -0.81
N GLU A 226 3.72 18.14 -2.10
CA GLU A 226 5.03 18.25 -2.76
C GLU A 226 5.84 19.43 -2.24
N ALA A 227 5.17 20.53 -1.87
CA ALA A 227 5.83 21.67 -1.18
C ALA A 227 6.47 21.26 0.14
N LYS A 228 6.02 20.17 0.76
CA LYS A 228 6.63 19.56 1.94
C LYS A 228 7.63 18.44 1.61
N GLY A 229 7.90 18.20 0.32
CA GLY A 229 8.81 17.15 -0.14
C GLY A 229 8.25 15.74 0.00
N VAL A 230 6.93 15.59 0.03
CA VAL A 230 6.22 14.32 0.13
C VAL A 230 5.34 14.13 -1.10
N LYS A 231 5.40 12.99 -1.77
CA LYS A 231 4.50 12.67 -2.87
C LYS A 231 3.20 12.07 -2.33
N PRO A 232 2.03 12.63 -2.66
CA PRO A 232 0.77 12.08 -2.22
C PRO A 232 0.29 10.94 -3.12
N ILE A 233 -0.38 9.98 -2.50
CA ILE A 233 -1.28 9.01 -3.13
C ILE A 233 -2.66 9.43 -2.68
N LEU A 234 -3.38 10.16 -3.56
CA LEU A 234 -4.65 10.78 -3.20
C LEU A 234 -5.81 9.78 -3.29
N TYR A 235 -6.73 9.88 -2.34
CA TYR A 235 -8.00 9.17 -2.35
C TYR A 235 -9.15 10.14 -2.07
N ASN A 236 -10.32 9.89 -2.67
CA ASN A 236 -11.43 10.81 -2.61
C ASN A 236 -12.18 10.73 -1.27
N VAL A 237 -12.37 11.90 -0.66
CA VAL A 237 -13.25 12.11 0.49
C VAL A 237 -14.17 13.29 0.15
N PRO A 238 -15.50 13.09 0.07
CA PRO A 238 -16.41 14.18 -0.23
C PRO A 238 -16.35 15.30 0.82
N ALA A 239 -16.60 16.53 0.37
CA ALA A 239 -16.62 17.71 1.25
C ALA A 239 -17.54 17.50 2.46
N GLY A 240 -17.04 17.80 3.65
CA GLY A 240 -17.77 17.63 4.91
C GLY A 240 -17.92 16.18 5.38
N SER A 241 -17.36 15.21 4.67
CA SER A 241 -17.30 13.82 5.07
C SER A 241 -16.01 13.53 5.86
N TYR A 242 -16.10 12.56 6.78
CA TYR A 242 -14.94 11.94 7.45
C TYR A 242 -14.81 10.48 7.05
N ASP A 243 -15.25 10.12 5.85
CA ASP A 243 -15.20 8.75 5.36
C ASP A 243 -13.85 8.45 4.69
N HIS A 244 -12.96 7.80 5.41
CA HIS A 244 -11.67 7.33 4.93
C HIS A 244 -11.72 5.85 4.51
N SER A 245 -12.89 5.30 4.20
CA SER A 245 -13.07 3.89 3.83
C SER A 245 -12.22 3.49 2.63
N ALA A 246 -12.05 4.38 1.65
CA ALA A 246 -11.22 4.13 0.47
C ALA A 246 -9.75 3.87 0.84
N MET A 247 -9.18 4.64 1.77
CA MET A 247 -7.82 4.39 2.30
C MET A 247 -7.75 3.04 3.02
N HIS A 248 -8.72 2.75 3.90
CA HIS A 248 -8.74 1.50 4.65
C HIS A 248 -8.85 0.29 3.73
N GLN A 249 -9.72 0.35 2.71
CA GLN A 249 -9.87 -0.69 1.69
C GLN A 249 -8.60 -0.87 0.87
N THR A 250 -7.95 0.22 0.47
CA THR A 250 -6.68 0.18 -0.27
C THR A 250 -5.57 -0.50 0.53
N LEU A 251 -5.40 -0.13 1.80
CA LEU A 251 -4.41 -0.76 2.69
C LEU A 251 -4.69 -2.26 2.87
N HIS A 252 -5.95 -2.62 3.01
CA HIS A 252 -6.37 -4.01 3.17
C HIS A 252 -6.10 -4.82 1.90
N ALA A 253 -6.52 -4.31 0.75
CA ALA A 253 -6.25 -4.93 -0.54
C ALA A 253 -4.74 -5.06 -0.81
N TRP A 254 -3.97 -4.04 -0.45
CA TRP A 254 -2.53 -4.09 -0.58
C TRP A 254 -1.91 -5.18 0.30
N ALA A 255 -2.30 -5.25 1.56
CA ALA A 255 -1.79 -6.25 2.49
C ALA A 255 -2.15 -7.69 2.09
N GLU A 256 -3.36 -7.91 1.58
CA GLU A 256 -3.86 -9.25 1.24
C GLU A 256 -3.47 -9.71 -0.17
N THR A 257 -3.39 -8.80 -1.11
CA THR A 257 -3.33 -9.16 -2.53
C THR A 257 -1.98 -8.80 -3.17
N TYR A 258 -1.47 -7.59 -2.89
CA TYR A 258 -0.38 -7.01 -3.69
C TYR A 258 0.99 -7.04 -3.01
N ARG A 259 1.05 -7.38 -1.73
CA ARG A 259 2.27 -7.34 -0.93
C ARG A 259 3.34 -8.31 -1.41
N ASP A 260 2.95 -9.51 -1.73
CA ASP A 260 3.91 -10.63 -1.89
C ASP A 260 4.51 -10.72 -3.30
N GLY A 261 4.41 -9.66 -4.11
CA GLY A 261 5.03 -9.59 -5.42
C GLY A 261 4.61 -10.75 -6.33
N VAL A 262 5.57 -11.49 -6.87
CA VAL A 262 5.30 -12.61 -7.79
C VAL A 262 4.49 -13.73 -7.12
N GLN A 263 4.78 -14.07 -5.88
CA GLN A 263 4.06 -15.12 -5.14
C GLN A 263 2.59 -14.73 -4.91
N GLY A 264 2.33 -13.47 -4.57
CA GLY A 264 0.97 -12.95 -4.46
C GLY A 264 0.23 -13.00 -5.81
N LYS A 265 0.92 -12.73 -6.91
CA LYS A 265 0.37 -12.86 -8.26
C LYS A 265 0.06 -14.32 -8.62
N GLU A 266 0.94 -15.25 -8.29
CA GLU A 266 0.65 -16.69 -8.46
C GLU A 266 -0.55 -17.14 -7.62
N ALA A 267 -0.70 -16.63 -6.39
CA ALA A 267 -1.87 -16.91 -5.55
C ALA A 267 -3.19 -16.38 -6.17
N ILE A 268 -3.16 -15.22 -6.81
CA ILE A 268 -4.31 -14.69 -7.58
C ILE A 268 -4.68 -15.66 -8.71
N VAL A 269 -3.70 -16.13 -9.45
CA VAL A 269 -3.91 -17.10 -10.54
C VAL A 269 -4.55 -18.37 -9.99
N VAL A 270 -3.99 -18.95 -8.93
CA VAL A 270 -4.55 -20.17 -8.30
C VAL A 270 -6.00 -19.96 -7.88
N LYS A 271 -6.33 -18.79 -7.35
CA LYS A 271 -7.69 -18.48 -6.87
C LYS A 271 -8.71 -18.33 -8.00
N HIS A 272 -8.30 -17.82 -9.14
CA HIS A 272 -9.24 -17.36 -10.18
C HIS A 272 -9.10 -18.02 -11.56
N ALA A 273 -8.07 -18.85 -11.80
CA ALA A 273 -7.83 -19.45 -13.11
C ALA A 273 -9.04 -20.19 -13.69
N LEU A 274 -9.79 -20.90 -12.86
CA LEU A 274 -10.99 -21.65 -13.26
C LEU A 274 -12.28 -20.82 -13.20
N THR A 275 -12.21 -19.57 -12.73
CA THR A 275 -13.40 -18.70 -12.72
C THR A 275 -13.62 -18.17 -14.13
N ARG A 276 -14.84 -18.26 -14.63
CA ARG A 276 -15.19 -17.69 -15.95
C ARG A 276 -15.03 -16.17 -15.90
N PRO A 277 -14.22 -15.56 -16.78
CA PRO A 277 -14.09 -14.12 -16.84
C PRO A 277 -15.40 -13.48 -17.30
N GLN A 278 -15.65 -12.27 -16.83
CA GLN A 278 -16.70 -11.39 -17.31
C GLN A 278 -16.04 -10.12 -17.81
N GLY A 279 -16.63 -9.44 -18.80
CA GLY A 279 -16.12 -8.15 -19.24
C GLY A 279 -16.00 -7.21 -18.04
N SER A 280 -14.82 -6.75 -17.75
CA SER A 280 -14.54 -5.90 -16.61
C SER A 280 -14.07 -4.53 -17.07
N THR A 281 -14.65 -3.50 -16.46
CA THR A 281 -14.20 -2.10 -16.57
C THR A 281 -13.47 -1.64 -15.31
N GLN A 282 -13.33 -2.52 -14.31
CA GLN A 282 -12.75 -2.20 -13.00
C GLN A 282 -11.43 -2.95 -12.81
N GLN A 283 -10.41 -2.23 -12.43
CA GLN A 283 -9.09 -2.78 -12.15
C GLN A 283 -9.02 -3.74 -10.99
N ASP A 284 -9.84 -3.53 -9.98
CA ASP A 284 -9.72 -4.20 -8.70
C ASP A 284 -10.73 -5.33 -8.55
N ASP A 285 -11.40 -5.71 -9.62
CA ASP A 285 -12.15 -6.96 -9.68
C ASP A 285 -11.21 -8.16 -9.93
N PHE A 286 -11.76 -9.36 -9.94
CA PHE A 286 -10.95 -10.56 -10.12
C PHE A 286 -10.31 -10.65 -11.51
N VAL A 287 -10.94 -10.11 -12.56
CA VAL A 287 -10.40 -10.08 -13.92
C VAL A 287 -9.21 -9.13 -14.00
N GLY A 288 -9.35 -7.92 -13.48
CA GLY A 288 -8.25 -6.94 -13.42
C GLY A 288 -7.06 -7.45 -12.63
N ARG A 289 -7.30 -8.11 -11.50
CA ARG A 289 -6.25 -8.73 -10.70
C ARG A 289 -5.54 -9.86 -11.46
N MET A 290 -6.29 -10.69 -12.19
CA MET A 290 -5.71 -11.74 -13.04
C MET A 290 -4.85 -11.15 -14.15
N LEU A 291 -5.33 -10.13 -14.88
CA LEU A 291 -4.55 -9.48 -15.93
C LEU A 291 -3.27 -8.86 -15.39
N TRP A 292 -3.36 -8.20 -14.24
CA TRP A 292 -2.18 -7.68 -13.54
C TRP A 292 -1.20 -8.80 -13.15
N ALA A 293 -1.71 -9.90 -12.61
CA ALA A 293 -0.88 -11.03 -12.20
C ALA A 293 -0.19 -11.68 -13.41
N LEU A 294 -0.96 -11.99 -14.45
CA LEU A 294 -0.45 -12.65 -15.66
C LEU A 294 0.53 -11.77 -16.44
N SER A 295 0.45 -10.44 -16.32
CA SER A 295 1.37 -9.52 -16.98
C SER A 295 2.73 -9.39 -16.30
N ASP A 296 3.00 -10.15 -15.23
CA ASP A 296 4.30 -10.12 -14.58
C ASP A 296 5.41 -10.55 -15.54
N LYS A 297 6.41 -9.69 -15.69
CA LYS A 297 7.52 -9.87 -16.66
C LYS A 297 8.37 -11.12 -16.41
N SER A 298 8.30 -11.74 -15.25
CA SER A 298 8.98 -13.01 -14.96
C SER A 298 8.32 -14.20 -15.65
N GLY A 299 7.08 -14.04 -16.15
CA GLY A 299 6.30 -15.13 -16.74
C GLY A 299 5.83 -16.20 -15.74
N LEU A 300 6.21 -16.14 -14.46
CA LEU A 300 5.88 -17.18 -13.48
C LEU A 300 4.37 -17.30 -13.21
N PRO A 301 3.60 -16.21 -12.98
CA PRO A 301 2.16 -16.33 -12.87
C PRO A 301 1.49 -16.84 -14.16
N ALA A 302 1.96 -16.42 -15.31
CA ALA A 302 1.47 -16.93 -16.60
C ALA A 302 1.79 -18.42 -16.79
N LYS A 303 2.97 -18.86 -16.34
CA LYS A 303 3.32 -20.28 -16.30
C LYS A 303 2.38 -21.05 -15.37
N ARG A 304 2.11 -20.53 -14.18
CA ARG A 304 1.15 -21.13 -13.25
C ARG A 304 -0.23 -21.29 -13.86
N PHE A 305 -0.69 -20.30 -14.63
CA PHE A 305 -1.95 -20.34 -15.37
C PHE A 305 -1.94 -21.40 -16.46
N ALA A 306 -0.87 -21.47 -17.25
CA ALA A 306 -0.74 -22.44 -18.33
C ALA A 306 -0.68 -23.90 -17.85
N ASP A 307 -0.05 -24.11 -16.69
CA ASP A 307 0.11 -25.45 -16.07
C ASP A 307 -1.10 -25.86 -15.21
N PHE A 308 -2.14 -25.01 -15.10
CA PHE A 308 -3.29 -25.31 -14.25
C PHE A 308 -4.08 -26.52 -14.80
N ASN A 309 -4.53 -27.41 -13.93
CA ASN A 309 -5.30 -28.58 -14.31
C ASN A 309 -6.62 -28.66 -13.51
N PRO A 310 -7.80 -28.68 -14.17
CA PRO A 310 -8.00 -28.61 -15.63
C PRO A 310 -7.55 -27.27 -16.22
N ALA A 311 -7.37 -27.22 -17.55
CA ALA A 311 -6.97 -25.99 -18.23
C ALA A 311 -7.97 -24.86 -17.99
N PRO A 312 -7.50 -23.62 -17.70
CA PRO A 312 -8.36 -22.46 -17.66
C PRO A 312 -9.12 -22.27 -18.96
N SER A 313 -10.39 -21.89 -18.88
CA SER A 313 -11.28 -21.77 -20.03
C SER A 313 -10.78 -20.81 -21.11
N LEU A 314 -11.05 -21.13 -22.39
CA LEU A 314 -10.73 -20.26 -23.53
C LEU A 314 -11.44 -18.89 -23.45
N GLU A 315 -12.50 -18.75 -22.65
CA GLU A 315 -13.13 -17.45 -22.39
C GLU A 315 -12.14 -16.41 -21.88
N TRP A 316 -11.07 -16.78 -21.19
CA TRP A 316 -10.01 -15.84 -20.82
C TRP A 316 -9.41 -15.12 -22.02
N LEU A 317 -9.19 -15.84 -23.14
CA LEU A 317 -8.74 -15.22 -24.39
C LEU A 317 -9.83 -14.29 -24.97
N LEU A 318 -11.05 -14.81 -25.06
CA LEU A 318 -12.12 -14.16 -25.81
C LEU A 318 -12.69 -12.94 -25.08
N GLU A 319 -12.82 -13.02 -23.77
CA GLU A 319 -13.48 -11.99 -22.94
C GLU A 319 -12.51 -11.05 -22.26
N ALA A 320 -11.30 -11.47 -21.94
CA ALA A 320 -10.37 -10.69 -21.14
C ALA A 320 -9.07 -10.31 -21.86
N PHE A 321 -8.35 -11.26 -22.45
CA PHE A 321 -7.01 -11.01 -22.98
C PHE A 321 -6.98 -10.26 -24.30
N ALA A 322 -7.99 -10.46 -25.14
CA ALA A 322 -8.10 -9.82 -26.44
C ALA A 322 -8.65 -8.40 -26.38
N GLN A 323 -9.30 -8.04 -25.30
CA GLN A 323 -9.89 -6.73 -25.11
C GLN A 323 -8.91 -5.75 -24.47
N GLU A 324 -8.98 -4.51 -24.91
CA GLU A 324 -8.28 -3.39 -24.28
C GLU A 324 -9.13 -2.87 -23.12
N GLN A 325 -8.92 -3.38 -21.92
CA GLN A 325 -9.81 -3.13 -20.80
C GLN A 325 -9.37 -2.00 -19.90
N PHE A 326 -8.08 -1.70 -19.85
CA PHE A 326 -7.55 -0.75 -18.87
C PHE A 326 -6.95 0.46 -19.52
N GLY A 327 -7.44 1.62 -19.14
CA GLY A 327 -6.78 2.87 -19.39
C GLY A 327 -5.48 2.98 -18.57
N HIS A 328 -4.56 3.78 -19.04
CA HIS A 328 -3.25 3.93 -18.42
C HIS A 328 -3.32 4.42 -16.97
N GLY A 329 -4.25 5.35 -16.68
CA GLY A 329 -4.47 5.86 -15.34
C GLY A 329 -4.79 4.78 -14.31
N ASP A 330 -5.32 3.67 -14.80
CA ASP A 330 -5.66 2.55 -13.96
C ASP A 330 -4.46 1.69 -13.58
N LEU A 331 -3.48 1.57 -14.43
CA LEU A 331 -2.28 0.77 -14.19
C LEU A 331 -1.29 1.48 -13.25
N SER A 332 -1.42 2.77 -13.06
CA SER A 332 -0.58 3.53 -12.11
C SER A 332 -0.70 3.01 -10.68
N ARG A 333 -1.85 2.46 -10.31
CA ARG A 333 -2.05 1.76 -9.03
C ARG A 333 -1.08 0.62 -8.80
N PHE A 334 -0.65 -0.02 -9.89
CA PHE A 334 0.23 -1.18 -9.85
C PHE A 334 1.69 -0.80 -10.13
N GLY A 335 2.01 0.50 -10.05
CA GLY A 335 3.36 1.00 -10.30
C GLY A 335 3.75 1.06 -11.77
N VAL A 336 2.79 0.95 -12.68
CA VAL A 336 3.01 1.11 -14.11
C VAL A 336 2.75 2.56 -14.48
N HIS A 337 3.81 3.29 -14.81
CA HIS A 337 3.73 4.68 -15.21
C HIS A 337 4.10 4.84 -16.68
N PRO A 338 3.40 5.70 -17.43
CA PRO A 338 3.78 6.02 -18.81
C PRO A 338 5.13 6.76 -18.83
N ARG A 339 5.87 6.59 -19.90
CA ARG A 339 7.06 7.40 -20.12
C ARG A 339 6.74 8.84 -20.47
N ASP A 340 5.62 9.04 -21.15
CA ASP A 340 5.14 10.35 -21.58
C ASP A 340 3.80 10.65 -20.92
N GLU A 341 3.70 11.78 -20.25
CA GLU A 341 2.47 12.25 -19.58
C GLU A 341 1.32 12.54 -20.55
N VAL A 342 1.58 12.52 -21.84
CA VAL A 342 0.62 12.94 -22.89
C VAL A 342 -0.35 11.83 -23.29
N ASP A 343 -0.03 10.56 -23.06
CA ASP A 343 -0.90 9.45 -23.45
C ASP A 343 -1.73 8.87 -22.31
N THR A 344 -2.71 9.64 -21.89
CA THR A 344 -3.71 9.23 -20.87
C THR A 344 -4.67 8.14 -21.35
N LYS A 345 -4.56 7.69 -22.62
CA LYS A 345 -5.46 6.71 -23.23
C LYS A 345 -4.76 5.39 -23.58
N LEU A 346 -3.57 5.18 -23.07
CA LEU A 346 -2.88 3.92 -23.30
C LEU A 346 -3.71 2.76 -22.74
N ARG A 347 -4.03 1.81 -23.60
CA ARG A 347 -4.82 0.63 -23.23
C ARG A 347 -3.90 -0.58 -23.13
N PHE A 348 -4.16 -1.40 -22.15
CA PHE A 348 -3.43 -2.62 -21.91
C PHE A 348 -4.18 -3.83 -22.47
N SER A 349 -3.44 -4.74 -23.09
CA SER A 349 -3.94 -6.05 -23.49
C SER A 349 -2.87 -7.12 -23.23
N MET A 350 -3.27 -8.30 -22.81
CA MET A 350 -2.35 -9.43 -22.64
C MET A 350 -1.78 -9.92 -23.97
N ILE A 351 -2.50 -9.70 -25.08
CA ILE A 351 -2.09 -10.08 -26.42
C ILE A 351 -1.10 -9.06 -26.99
N ARG A 352 -1.39 -7.79 -26.75
CA ARG A 352 -0.57 -6.66 -27.22
C ARG A 352 -0.17 -5.84 -26.03
N ARG A 353 1.08 -5.97 -25.63
CA ARG A 353 1.65 -5.25 -24.49
C ARG A 353 2.29 -3.96 -24.97
N PRO A 354 1.80 -2.81 -24.51
CA PRO A 354 2.34 -1.52 -24.94
C PRO A 354 3.70 -1.21 -24.35
N SER A 355 4.39 -0.27 -24.97
CA SER A 355 5.74 0.19 -24.63
C SER A 355 6.05 0.45 -23.15
N PRO A 356 5.13 0.93 -22.29
CA PRO A 356 5.47 1.15 -20.86
C PRO A 356 5.87 -0.10 -20.10
N TYR A 357 5.48 -1.27 -20.59
CA TYR A 357 5.96 -2.54 -20.03
C TYR A 357 7.38 -2.84 -20.47
N GLU A 358 8.09 -1.81 -20.83
CA GLU A 358 9.50 -1.82 -21.16
C GLU A 358 10.02 -3.07 -21.86
N LYS A 359 11.10 -3.04 -22.51
CA LYS A 359 11.87 -4.21 -22.94
C LYS A 359 11.08 -5.44 -23.41
N ALA A 360 9.75 -5.44 -23.26
CA ALA A 360 8.83 -6.35 -23.91
C ALA A 360 8.28 -5.63 -25.14
N PRO A 361 8.85 -5.79 -26.32
CA PRO A 361 8.28 -5.22 -27.53
C PRO A 361 6.84 -5.72 -27.67
N PRO A 362 5.95 -4.97 -28.34
CA PRO A 362 4.57 -5.41 -28.55
C PRO A 362 4.61 -6.78 -29.23
N MET A 363 4.09 -7.80 -28.53
CA MET A 363 4.19 -9.17 -28.96
C MET A 363 2.82 -9.66 -29.33
N LEU A 364 2.73 -10.17 -30.53
CA LEU A 364 1.51 -10.73 -31.10
C LEU A 364 1.60 -12.25 -31.05
N LEU A 365 0.58 -12.91 -30.53
CA LEU A 365 0.39 -14.35 -30.67
C LEU A 365 0.21 -14.72 -32.14
N VAL A 366 -0.33 -13.81 -32.95
CA VAL A 366 -0.58 -13.96 -34.35
C VAL A 366 0.25 -12.93 -35.12
N SER A 367 1.04 -13.37 -36.04
CA SER A 367 1.87 -12.52 -36.88
C SER A 367 1.01 -11.74 -37.87
N GLY A 368 1.06 -10.43 -37.81
CA GLY A 368 0.46 -9.50 -38.78
C GLY A 368 1.49 -8.71 -39.60
N GLY A 369 2.72 -9.19 -39.79
CA GLY A 369 3.76 -8.47 -40.56
C GLY A 369 5.19 -8.73 -40.12
N ILE A 370 6.11 -8.21 -40.86
CA ILE A 370 7.56 -8.46 -40.99
C ILE A 370 8.39 -8.18 -39.68
N THR A 371 7.81 -7.89 -38.58
CA THR A 371 8.56 -7.68 -37.36
C THR A 371 8.85 -9.00 -36.66
N LEU A 372 10.09 -9.33 -36.53
CA LEU A 372 10.67 -10.36 -35.68
C LEU A 372 10.28 -10.13 -34.22
N SER A 373 9.02 -10.35 -33.87
CA SER A 373 8.55 -10.27 -32.49
C SER A 373 9.08 -11.49 -31.76
N GLN A 374 9.98 -11.27 -30.83
CA GLN A 374 10.37 -12.30 -29.90
C GLN A 374 9.27 -12.39 -28.85
N TRP A 375 8.75 -13.59 -28.58
CA TRP A 375 7.86 -13.79 -27.43
C TRP A 375 8.62 -13.52 -26.14
N ASP A 376 8.02 -12.74 -25.27
CA ASP A 376 8.47 -12.67 -23.88
C ASP A 376 7.96 -13.89 -23.10
N ASP A 377 8.43 -14.05 -21.85
CA ASP A 377 8.07 -15.19 -21.02
C ASP A 377 6.55 -15.29 -20.79
N VAL A 378 5.85 -14.16 -20.74
CA VAL A 378 4.39 -14.15 -20.56
C VAL A 378 3.69 -14.70 -21.79
N ILE A 379 3.99 -14.18 -22.98
CA ILE A 379 3.34 -14.61 -24.23
C ILE A 379 3.68 -16.07 -24.54
N PHE A 380 4.90 -16.49 -24.24
CA PHE A 380 5.28 -17.90 -24.35
C PHE A 380 4.37 -18.81 -23.48
N GLN A 381 4.10 -18.43 -22.25
CA GLN A 381 3.24 -19.23 -21.37
C GLN A 381 1.77 -19.18 -21.81
N ILE A 382 1.28 -18.02 -22.28
CA ILE A 382 -0.08 -17.90 -22.84
C ILE A 382 -0.21 -18.79 -24.08
N ALA A 383 0.79 -18.83 -24.94
CA ALA A 383 0.80 -19.72 -26.09
C ALA A 383 0.74 -21.20 -25.67
N ARG A 384 1.51 -21.61 -24.65
CA ARG A 384 1.42 -22.97 -24.08
C ARG A 384 0.01 -23.32 -23.59
N TRP A 385 -0.63 -22.38 -22.92
CA TRP A 385 -2.02 -22.57 -22.48
C TRP A 385 -2.95 -22.74 -23.69
N LEU A 386 -2.80 -21.95 -24.76
CA LEU A 386 -3.62 -22.04 -25.96
C LEU A 386 -3.45 -23.36 -26.70
N LEU A 387 -2.27 -24.01 -26.65
CA LEU A 387 -2.09 -25.35 -27.23
C LEU A 387 -3.04 -26.39 -26.65
N ARG A 388 -3.50 -26.18 -25.40
CA ARG A 388 -4.45 -27.07 -24.74
C ARG A 388 -5.90 -26.88 -25.20
N HIS A 389 -6.13 -25.94 -26.13
CA HIS A 389 -7.42 -25.58 -26.71
C HIS A 389 -7.44 -25.70 -28.24
N LEU A 390 -6.50 -26.44 -28.84
CA LEU A 390 -6.42 -26.58 -30.29
C LEU A 390 -7.63 -27.31 -30.88
N ASP A 391 -8.36 -28.08 -30.10
CA ASP A 391 -9.60 -28.74 -30.46
C ASP A 391 -10.85 -27.82 -30.37
N ASP A 392 -10.72 -26.62 -29.79
CA ASP A 392 -11.80 -25.65 -29.70
C ASP A 392 -11.89 -24.80 -30.98
N PRO A 393 -12.97 -24.92 -31.79
CA PRO A 393 -13.10 -24.21 -33.05
C PRO A 393 -13.09 -22.67 -32.88
N ARG A 394 -13.45 -22.17 -31.70
CA ARG A 394 -13.43 -20.73 -31.41
C ARG A 394 -12.02 -20.17 -31.42
N LEU A 395 -11.01 -20.96 -31.02
CA LEU A 395 -9.61 -20.55 -31.13
C LEU A 395 -9.19 -20.42 -32.59
N ILE A 396 -9.59 -21.37 -33.45
CA ILE A 396 -9.26 -21.35 -34.91
C ILE A 396 -9.91 -20.12 -35.55
N ILE A 397 -11.17 -19.85 -35.24
CA ILE A 397 -11.88 -18.66 -35.74
C ILE A 397 -11.16 -17.39 -35.29
N TRP A 398 -10.81 -17.31 -34.00
CA TRP A 398 -10.10 -16.17 -33.44
C TRP A 398 -8.75 -15.89 -34.12
N ILE A 399 -7.99 -16.96 -34.48
CA ILE A 399 -6.75 -16.85 -35.21
C ILE A 399 -7.03 -16.39 -36.66
N ALA A 400 -8.03 -16.97 -37.31
CA ALA A 400 -8.38 -16.65 -38.71
C ALA A 400 -8.82 -15.17 -38.85
N GLU A 401 -9.61 -14.66 -37.94
CA GLU A 401 -10.05 -13.25 -37.92
C GLU A 401 -8.89 -12.24 -37.79
N ARG A 402 -7.74 -12.70 -37.28
CA ARG A 402 -6.54 -11.86 -37.04
C ARG A 402 -5.44 -12.11 -38.09
N GLY A 403 -5.82 -12.61 -39.24
CA GLY A 403 -4.94 -12.79 -40.39
C GLY A 403 -4.49 -14.23 -40.63
N GLY A 404 -4.88 -15.17 -39.79
CA GLY A 404 -4.71 -16.61 -40.02
C GLY A 404 -3.27 -17.13 -40.01
N GLN A 405 -2.30 -16.26 -39.78
CA GLN A 405 -0.88 -16.63 -39.84
C GLN A 405 -0.35 -16.76 -38.38
N LEU A 406 0.02 -17.98 -38.04
CA LEU A 406 0.70 -18.22 -36.74
C LEU A 406 2.17 -17.76 -36.88
N ASN A 407 2.68 -17.20 -35.78
CA ASN A 407 4.10 -16.89 -35.65
C ASN A 407 4.92 -18.19 -35.70
N ASP A 408 6.09 -18.19 -36.35
CA ASP A 408 6.98 -19.37 -36.48
C ASP A 408 7.33 -20.03 -35.13
N ARG A 409 7.23 -19.28 -34.05
CA ARG A 409 7.41 -19.79 -32.70
C ARG A 409 6.38 -20.85 -32.30
N TRP A 410 5.20 -20.86 -32.89
CA TRP A 410 4.21 -21.90 -32.65
C TRP A 410 4.68 -23.28 -33.05
N THR A 411 5.35 -23.42 -34.21
CA THR A 411 5.91 -24.70 -34.65
C THR A 411 6.89 -25.23 -33.64
N TRP A 412 7.84 -24.38 -33.20
CA TRP A 412 8.82 -24.74 -32.18
C TRP A 412 8.18 -25.09 -30.84
N LEU A 413 7.13 -24.38 -30.45
CA LEU A 413 6.43 -24.65 -29.22
C LEU A 413 5.68 -25.98 -29.25
N ILE A 414 5.03 -26.29 -30.38
CA ILE A 414 4.32 -27.56 -30.58
C ILE A 414 5.32 -28.73 -30.52
N GLU A 415 6.43 -28.64 -31.24
CA GLU A 415 7.50 -29.65 -31.21
C GLU A 415 7.99 -29.89 -29.79
N ARG A 416 8.27 -28.83 -29.05
CA ARG A 416 8.75 -28.91 -27.66
C ARG A 416 7.73 -29.54 -26.72
N GLU A 417 6.42 -29.23 -26.85
CA GLU A 417 5.39 -29.86 -26.04
C GLU A 417 5.20 -31.34 -26.40
N LEU A 418 5.32 -31.70 -27.65
CA LEU A 418 5.30 -33.11 -28.07
C LEU A 418 6.47 -33.89 -27.47
N ASP A 419 7.67 -33.31 -27.49
CA ASP A 419 8.84 -33.91 -26.84
C ASP A 419 8.67 -34.10 -25.35
N ARG A 420 8.08 -33.09 -24.71
CA ARG A 420 7.77 -33.15 -23.27
C ARG A 420 6.78 -34.29 -22.95
N ILE A 421 5.69 -34.37 -23.71
CA ILE A 421 4.67 -35.41 -23.57
C ILE A 421 5.31 -36.80 -23.75
N SER A 422 6.07 -36.96 -24.83
CA SER A 422 6.77 -38.21 -25.13
C SER A 422 7.76 -38.62 -24.03
N SER A 423 8.40 -37.64 -23.39
CA SER A 423 9.32 -37.90 -22.29
C SER A 423 8.54 -38.34 -21.02
N MET A 424 7.41 -37.71 -20.73
CA MET A 424 6.56 -38.06 -19.59
C MET A 424 5.93 -39.46 -19.76
N GLU A 425 5.53 -39.82 -20.97
CA GLU A 425 5.06 -41.18 -21.28
C GLU A 425 6.15 -42.23 -21.02
N ARG A 426 7.40 -41.95 -21.45
CA ARG A 426 8.53 -42.84 -21.21
C ARG A 426 8.85 -43.00 -19.70
N GLU A 427 8.61 -41.98 -18.93
CA GLU A 427 8.79 -41.98 -17.47
C GLU A 427 7.61 -42.59 -16.70
N GLY A 428 6.54 -43.03 -17.39
CA GLY A 428 5.35 -43.60 -16.78
C GLY A 428 4.46 -42.59 -16.03
N LYS A 429 4.63 -41.29 -16.29
CA LYS A 429 3.87 -40.20 -15.67
C LYS A 429 2.61 -39.83 -16.45
N SER A 430 1.93 -40.79 -17.03
CA SER A 430 0.79 -40.57 -17.92
C SER A 430 -0.42 -39.94 -17.23
N SER A 431 -0.46 -39.91 -15.90
CA SER A 431 -1.55 -39.25 -15.13
C SER A 431 -1.39 -37.73 -15.01
N GLU A 432 -0.27 -37.16 -15.44
CA GLU A 432 0.00 -35.73 -15.41
C GLU A 432 -0.17 -35.06 -16.81
N LEU A 433 -0.53 -35.86 -17.83
CA LEU A 433 -0.87 -35.43 -19.17
C LEU A 433 -2.32 -34.98 -19.23
#